data_fe2c9b93e24aa90ae213cc2ca7ce75f9
#
_entry.id   fe2c9b93e24aa90ae213cc2ca7ce75f9
#
_cell.length_a   1.000
_cell.length_b   1.000
_cell.length_c   1.000
_cell.angle_alpha   90.00
_cell.angle_beta   90.00
_cell.angle_gamma   90.00
#
_symmetry.space_group_name_H-M   'P 1'
#
loop_
_entity.id
_entity.type
_entity.pdbx_description
1 polymer ?
#
loop_
_entity_poly.entity_id
_entity_poly.type
_entity_poly.pdbx_seq_one_letter_code
_entity_poly.pdbx_strand_id
1 'polypeptide(L)'
;MSPDWTWDYTIFTGAAHYYEQGRLPYPPGLADAFAGSLGADGTGRLLDVGCGPGSIALRLAARYRDVVGVDSDAGMIAEAERLASQREVVNATFMQGRAEDLPMGRGMFDTITFAASFHWMQRERVAAIARGMLAVGGAVVHVDIDRTEADTTSDRYPPPPGAAIGRLVRDYLGEQRRAGKSVGFVSPGNEDEVWRGAGFTGPDVVRVPDGRVLDRTIEDLVAGTLSMSSSAPHLFGSRLGAFQADLRAVLGAAATGGFFNEHVPDTILKVWRPLAAF
;
A
#
# COMPACT_ATOMS: atom_id res chain seq x y z
N MET A 1 -0.63 21.35 -4.13
CA MET A 1 0.44 20.66 -4.92
C MET A 1 1.38 21.72 -5.46
N SER A 2 2.69 21.40 -5.55
CA SER A 2 3.62 22.22 -6.33
C SER A 2 3.10 22.32 -7.78
N PRO A 3 3.14 23.50 -8.43
CA PRO A 3 2.71 23.65 -9.84
C PRO A 3 3.46 22.71 -10.81
N ASP A 4 4.58 22.17 -10.39
CA ASP A 4 5.49 21.36 -11.21
C ASP A 4 5.34 19.84 -10.99
N TRP A 5 4.32 19.39 -10.21
CA TRP A 5 4.11 17.96 -10.02
C TRP A 5 3.53 17.32 -11.28
N THR A 6 4.30 16.46 -11.91
CA THR A 6 3.85 15.64 -13.03
C THR A 6 3.70 14.21 -12.57
N TRP A 7 2.62 13.55 -13.00
CA TRP A 7 2.40 12.14 -12.73
C TRP A 7 3.57 11.29 -13.24
N ASP A 8 4.10 10.43 -12.36
CA ASP A 8 5.15 9.48 -12.72
C ASP A 8 4.66 8.04 -12.55
N TYR A 9 4.34 7.41 -13.69
CA TYR A 9 3.90 6.01 -13.73
C TYR A 9 5.03 5.02 -13.48
N THR A 10 6.27 5.47 -13.33
CA THR A 10 7.43 4.59 -13.11
C THR A 10 7.76 4.35 -11.64
N ILE A 11 7.01 4.96 -10.70
CA ILE A 11 7.31 4.96 -9.25
C ILE A 11 7.62 3.56 -8.73
N PHE A 12 6.87 2.53 -9.16
CA PHE A 12 7.01 1.15 -8.70
C PHE A 12 7.50 0.19 -9.79
N THR A 13 8.02 0.69 -10.91
CA THR A 13 8.46 -0.16 -12.02
C THR A 13 9.46 -1.22 -11.56
N GLY A 14 9.11 -2.49 -11.78
CA GLY A 14 9.89 -3.66 -11.38
C GLY A 14 9.73 -4.07 -9.91
N ALA A 15 8.97 -3.34 -9.09
CA ALA A 15 8.79 -3.62 -7.67
C ALA A 15 7.77 -4.75 -7.40
N ALA A 16 6.83 -5.00 -8.31
CA ALA A 16 5.70 -5.93 -8.12
C ALA A 16 6.14 -7.32 -7.66
N HIS A 17 7.16 -7.88 -8.30
CA HIS A 17 7.72 -9.20 -7.98
C HIS A 17 8.24 -9.33 -6.54
N TYR A 18 8.69 -8.23 -5.94
CA TYR A 18 9.24 -8.19 -4.58
C TYR A 18 8.17 -7.91 -3.52
N TYR A 19 6.96 -7.55 -3.93
CA TYR A 19 6.00 -6.93 -3.03
C TYR A 19 5.45 -7.92 -1.99
N GLU A 20 4.98 -9.10 -2.43
CA GLU A 20 4.39 -10.10 -1.54
C GLU A 20 5.40 -10.64 -0.51
N GLN A 21 6.62 -10.95 -0.95
CA GLN A 21 7.69 -11.43 -0.07
C GLN A 21 8.22 -10.32 0.85
N GLY A 22 8.38 -9.10 0.30
CA GLY A 22 9.09 -8.03 0.97
C GLY A 22 8.25 -7.24 1.98
N ARG A 23 6.94 -7.08 1.73
CA ARG A 23 6.08 -6.27 2.60
C ARG A 23 5.57 -7.07 3.79
N LEU A 24 5.42 -6.38 4.92
CA LEU A 24 4.73 -6.96 6.06
C LEU A 24 3.25 -7.19 5.72
N PRO A 25 2.69 -8.34 6.14
CA PRO A 25 1.30 -8.65 5.87
C PRO A 25 0.37 -7.79 6.72
N TYR A 26 -0.83 -7.53 6.23
CA TYR A 26 -1.89 -6.92 7.05
C TYR A 26 -2.36 -7.88 8.17
N PRO A 27 -2.92 -7.33 9.27
CA PRO A 27 -3.46 -8.13 10.38
C PRO A 27 -4.49 -9.16 9.91
N PRO A 28 -4.52 -10.36 10.53
CA PRO A 28 -5.55 -11.37 10.23
C PRO A 28 -6.98 -10.84 10.43
N GLY A 29 -7.19 -9.98 11.43
CA GLY A 29 -8.50 -9.39 11.75
C GLY A 29 -8.97 -8.28 10.80
N LEU A 30 -8.23 -7.94 9.74
CA LEU A 30 -8.58 -6.84 8.84
C LEU A 30 -9.97 -7.03 8.18
N ALA A 31 -10.26 -8.22 7.65
CA ALA A 31 -11.52 -8.51 7.01
C ALA A 31 -12.71 -8.44 7.98
N ASP A 32 -12.52 -8.83 9.23
CA ASP A 32 -13.54 -8.72 10.29
C ASP A 32 -13.77 -7.27 10.70
N ALA A 33 -12.71 -6.45 10.74
CA ALA A 33 -12.82 -5.01 10.98
C ALA A 33 -13.66 -4.32 9.89
N PHE A 34 -13.49 -4.70 8.61
CA PHE A 34 -14.32 -4.21 7.50
C PHE A 34 -15.78 -4.67 7.66
N ALA A 35 -16.02 -5.94 8.02
CA ALA A 35 -17.37 -6.43 8.27
C ALA A 35 -18.05 -5.66 9.42
N GLY A 36 -17.36 -5.46 10.54
CA GLY A 36 -17.90 -4.78 11.71
C GLY A 36 -18.15 -3.28 11.52
N SER A 37 -17.28 -2.58 10.78
CA SER A 37 -17.34 -1.12 10.64
C SER A 37 -18.16 -0.64 9.45
N LEU A 38 -18.28 -1.47 8.41
CA LEU A 38 -18.89 -1.11 7.12
C LEU A 38 -20.04 -2.03 6.72
N GLY A 39 -20.32 -3.08 7.49
CA GLY A 39 -21.33 -4.08 7.15
C GLY A 39 -20.94 -4.91 5.91
N ALA A 40 -19.65 -5.13 5.67
CA ALA A 40 -19.17 -5.94 4.54
C ALA A 40 -19.52 -7.42 4.76
N ASP A 41 -20.64 -7.87 4.19
CA ASP A 41 -21.31 -9.16 4.41
C ASP A 41 -21.28 -10.12 3.20
N GLY A 42 -20.55 -9.76 2.16
CA GLY A 42 -20.46 -10.53 0.92
C GLY A 42 -21.38 -10.04 -0.20
N THR A 43 -22.25 -9.06 0.02
CA THR A 43 -23.23 -8.59 -0.97
C THR A 43 -22.81 -7.31 -1.70
N GLY A 44 -21.97 -6.48 -1.07
CA GLY A 44 -21.51 -5.20 -1.59
C GLY A 44 -20.43 -5.30 -2.66
N ARG A 45 -20.00 -4.14 -3.15
CA ARG A 45 -18.91 -3.97 -4.13
C ARG A 45 -17.77 -3.17 -3.54
N LEU A 46 -16.54 -3.61 -3.77
CA LEU A 46 -15.30 -2.94 -3.36
C LEU A 46 -14.55 -2.40 -4.56
N LEU A 47 -14.09 -1.14 -4.46
CA LEU A 47 -13.06 -0.58 -5.33
C LEU A 47 -11.79 -0.32 -4.52
N ASP A 48 -10.68 -0.92 -4.91
CA ASP A 48 -9.36 -0.70 -4.32
C ASP A 48 -8.51 0.16 -5.26
N VAL A 49 -8.22 1.40 -4.86
CA VAL A 49 -7.59 2.41 -5.73
C VAL A 49 -6.11 2.55 -5.38
N GLY A 50 -5.25 2.32 -6.37
CA GLY A 50 -3.82 2.10 -6.17
C GLY A 50 -3.62 0.75 -5.47
N CYS A 51 -4.27 -0.29 -6.00
CA CYS A 51 -4.37 -1.60 -5.37
C CYS A 51 -3.04 -2.35 -5.29
N GLY A 52 -2.01 -1.90 -6.02
CA GLY A 52 -0.76 -2.63 -6.12
C GLY A 52 -0.99 -4.07 -6.60
N PRO A 53 -0.33 -5.07 -6.00
CA PRO A 53 -0.52 -6.48 -6.34
C PRO A 53 -1.79 -7.08 -5.69
N GLY A 54 -2.76 -6.25 -5.32
CA GLY A 54 -4.03 -6.70 -4.75
C GLY A 54 -3.99 -7.01 -3.26
N SER A 55 -3.06 -6.44 -2.50
CA SER A 55 -2.87 -6.77 -1.08
C SER A 55 -4.11 -6.59 -0.21
N ILE A 56 -4.93 -5.57 -0.45
CA ILE A 56 -6.22 -5.34 0.21
C ILE A 56 -7.33 -6.04 -0.54
N ALA A 57 -7.43 -5.83 -1.85
CA ALA A 57 -8.49 -6.40 -2.70
C ALA A 57 -8.67 -7.91 -2.50
N LEU A 58 -7.58 -8.68 -2.58
CA LEU A 58 -7.61 -10.14 -2.43
C LEU A 58 -7.94 -10.59 -1.01
N ARG A 59 -7.49 -9.85 0.00
CA ARG A 59 -7.78 -10.16 1.42
C ARG A 59 -9.24 -9.93 1.76
N LEU A 60 -9.87 -8.94 1.13
CA LEU A 60 -11.26 -8.59 1.37
C LEU A 60 -12.23 -9.28 0.42
N ALA A 61 -11.77 -10.02 -0.59
CA ALA A 61 -12.61 -10.60 -1.63
C ALA A 61 -13.79 -11.41 -1.09
N ALA A 62 -13.60 -12.19 -0.03
CA ALA A 62 -14.69 -12.98 0.59
C ALA A 62 -15.76 -12.12 1.29
N ARG A 63 -15.52 -10.83 1.51
CA ARG A 63 -16.44 -9.88 2.15
C ARG A 63 -17.25 -9.04 1.17
N TYR A 64 -17.04 -9.24 -0.14
CA TYR A 64 -17.72 -8.50 -1.19
C TYR A 64 -18.15 -9.44 -2.32
N ARG A 65 -19.27 -9.10 -2.99
CA ARG A 65 -19.74 -9.84 -4.17
C ARG A 65 -18.82 -9.62 -5.37
N ASP A 66 -18.29 -8.41 -5.51
CA ASP A 66 -17.47 -7.97 -6.64
C ASP A 66 -16.39 -7.03 -6.14
N VAL A 67 -15.16 -7.29 -6.52
CA VAL A 67 -13.98 -6.51 -6.15
C VAL A 67 -13.31 -6.01 -7.42
N VAL A 68 -13.06 -4.71 -7.49
CA VAL A 68 -12.31 -4.08 -8.58
C VAL A 68 -11.05 -3.45 -8.00
N GLY A 69 -9.89 -3.88 -8.47
CA GLY A 69 -8.61 -3.23 -8.19
C GLY A 69 -8.15 -2.37 -9.36
N VAL A 70 -7.69 -1.16 -9.09
CA VAL A 70 -7.13 -0.26 -10.11
C VAL A 70 -5.75 0.20 -9.69
N ASP A 71 -4.76 0.03 -10.57
CA ASP A 71 -3.41 0.55 -10.38
C ASP A 71 -2.85 1.06 -11.71
N SER A 72 -1.99 2.05 -11.64
CA SER A 72 -1.36 2.63 -12.83
C SER A 72 -0.20 1.80 -13.37
N ASP A 73 0.41 0.95 -12.54
CA ASP A 73 1.54 0.09 -12.91
C ASP A 73 1.04 -1.26 -13.45
N ALA A 74 1.35 -1.54 -14.72
CA ALA A 74 0.96 -2.79 -15.39
C ALA A 74 1.57 -4.03 -14.69
N GLY A 75 2.78 -3.92 -14.12
CA GLY A 75 3.41 -5.01 -13.40
C GLY A 75 2.68 -5.34 -12.09
N MET A 76 2.16 -4.33 -11.39
CA MET A 76 1.31 -4.53 -10.21
C MET A 76 0.01 -5.24 -10.57
N ILE A 77 -0.64 -4.85 -11.67
CA ILE A 77 -1.87 -5.52 -12.14
C ILE A 77 -1.60 -6.97 -12.53
N ALA A 78 -0.55 -7.24 -13.30
CA ALA A 78 -0.17 -8.60 -13.67
C ALA A 78 0.10 -9.48 -12.43
N GLU A 79 0.74 -8.92 -11.40
CA GLU A 79 0.99 -9.63 -10.15
C GLU A 79 -0.30 -9.85 -9.36
N ALA A 80 -1.22 -8.89 -9.33
CA ALA A 80 -2.53 -9.03 -8.69
C ALA A 80 -3.37 -10.15 -9.33
N GLU A 81 -3.38 -10.23 -10.67
CA GLU A 81 -4.05 -11.30 -11.43
C GLU A 81 -3.41 -12.66 -11.14
N ARG A 82 -2.07 -12.74 -11.11
CA ARG A 82 -1.34 -13.96 -10.77
C ARG A 82 -1.69 -14.44 -9.37
N LEU A 83 -1.70 -13.54 -8.39
CA LEU A 83 -2.05 -13.85 -6.99
C LEU A 83 -3.52 -14.23 -6.82
N ALA A 84 -4.44 -13.56 -7.55
CA ALA A 84 -5.85 -13.94 -7.57
C ALA A 84 -6.03 -15.38 -8.07
N SER A 85 -5.39 -15.73 -9.17
CA SER A 85 -5.42 -17.09 -9.73
C SER A 85 -4.83 -18.11 -8.75
N GLN A 86 -3.66 -17.83 -8.17
CA GLN A 86 -3.01 -18.71 -7.20
C GLN A 86 -3.84 -18.96 -5.94
N ARG A 87 -4.64 -17.96 -5.51
CA ARG A 87 -5.50 -18.03 -4.33
C ARG A 87 -6.94 -18.41 -4.65
N GLU A 88 -7.24 -18.75 -5.91
CA GLU A 88 -8.57 -19.12 -6.39
C GLU A 88 -9.64 -18.05 -6.11
N VAL A 89 -9.24 -16.76 -6.12
CA VAL A 89 -10.17 -15.63 -5.98
C VAL A 89 -10.78 -15.31 -7.32
N VAL A 90 -12.08 -15.60 -7.47
CA VAL A 90 -12.81 -15.51 -8.76
C VAL A 90 -13.66 -14.24 -8.90
N ASN A 91 -13.89 -13.51 -7.83
CA ASN A 91 -14.73 -12.32 -7.78
C ASN A 91 -13.93 -11.00 -7.75
N ALA A 92 -12.62 -11.05 -8.02
CA ALA A 92 -11.77 -9.88 -8.14
C ALA A 92 -11.34 -9.67 -9.60
N THR A 93 -11.44 -8.44 -10.06
CA THR A 93 -10.98 -8.00 -11.38
C THR A 93 -9.98 -6.88 -11.19
N PHE A 94 -8.86 -6.95 -11.91
CA PHE A 94 -7.82 -5.94 -11.86
C PHE A 94 -7.71 -5.22 -13.19
N MET A 95 -7.41 -3.91 -13.16
CA MET A 95 -7.29 -3.13 -14.38
C MET A 95 -6.24 -2.03 -14.23
N GLN A 96 -5.45 -1.88 -15.28
CA GLN A 96 -4.51 -0.77 -15.35
C GLN A 96 -5.26 0.54 -15.61
N GLY A 97 -5.01 1.53 -14.76
CA GLY A 97 -5.60 2.86 -14.91
C GLY A 97 -5.18 3.80 -13.80
N ARG A 98 -5.36 5.10 -14.06
CA ARG A 98 -5.12 6.12 -13.04
C ARG A 98 -6.39 6.39 -12.25
N ALA A 99 -6.23 6.71 -10.97
CA ALA A 99 -7.36 7.13 -10.12
C ALA A 99 -8.10 8.34 -10.67
N GLU A 100 -7.37 9.25 -11.32
CA GLU A 100 -7.93 10.46 -11.94
C GLU A 100 -8.80 10.21 -13.17
N ASP A 101 -8.71 9.02 -13.77
CA ASP A 101 -9.45 8.66 -14.99
C ASP A 101 -10.69 7.80 -14.67
N LEU A 102 -10.94 7.47 -13.39
CA LEU A 102 -12.17 6.83 -12.96
C LEU A 102 -13.39 7.74 -13.27
N PRO A 103 -14.59 7.21 -13.48
CA PRO A 103 -15.09 5.86 -13.10
C PRO A 103 -14.84 4.73 -14.12
N MET A 104 -14.33 4.96 -15.32
CA MET A 104 -14.03 3.94 -16.33
C MET A 104 -15.19 2.93 -16.57
N GLY A 105 -16.45 3.40 -16.41
CA GLY A 105 -17.66 2.60 -16.62
C GLY A 105 -17.96 1.52 -15.55
N ARG A 106 -17.32 1.58 -14.37
CA ARG A 106 -17.42 0.51 -13.35
C ARG A 106 -18.61 0.63 -12.39
N GLY A 107 -19.43 1.69 -12.49
CA GLY A 107 -20.61 1.86 -11.64
C GLY A 107 -20.30 2.31 -10.22
N MET A 108 -21.19 1.97 -9.29
CA MET A 108 -21.14 2.41 -7.89
C MET A 108 -20.56 1.31 -7.00
N PHE A 109 -19.95 1.72 -5.87
CA PHE A 109 -19.30 0.84 -4.90
C PHE A 109 -19.79 1.16 -3.48
N ASP A 110 -19.92 0.12 -2.66
CA ASP A 110 -20.25 0.25 -1.25
C ASP A 110 -19.03 0.67 -0.43
N THR A 111 -17.86 0.26 -0.87
CA THR A 111 -16.61 0.64 -0.24
C THR A 111 -15.56 1.01 -1.30
N ILE A 112 -14.82 2.10 -1.06
CA ILE A 112 -13.65 2.48 -1.85
C ILE A 112 -12.46 2.54 -0.90
N THR A 113 -11.39 1.77 -1.18
CA THR A 113 -10.18 1.73 -0.35
C THR A 113 -9.01 2.46 -1.00
N PHE A 114 -8.20 3.09 -0.16
CA PHE A 114 -6.90 3.66 -0.48
C PHE A 114 -5.89 3.14 0.56
N ALA A 115 -5.09 2.13 0.18
CA ALA A 115 -4.10 1.54 1.07
C ALA A 115 -2.70 2.09 0.75
N ALA A 116 -2.24 3.07 1.51
CA ALA A 116 -0.96 3.76 1.30
C ALA A 116 -0.78 4.28 -0.14
N SER A 117 -1.86 4.67 -0.81
CA SER A 117 -1.86 5.05 -2.23
C SER A 117 -2.29 6.50 -2.50
N PHE A 118 -3.20 7.06 -1.71
CA PHE A 118 -3.84 8.36 -1.96
C PHE A 118 -2.86 9.52 -2.09
N HIS A 119 -1.76 9.49 -1.35
CA HIS A 119 -0.73 10.54 -1.40
C HIS A 119 0.03 10.62 -2.74
N TRP A 120 -0.12 9.64 -3.62
CA TRP A 120 0.44 9.64 -4.98
C TRP A 120 -0.46 10.29 -6.03
N MET A 121 -1.69 10.67 -5.68
CA MET A 121 -2.75 11.08 -6.60
C MET A 121 -3.02 12.59 -6.56
N GLN A 122 -3.77 13.09 -7.56
CA GLN A 122 -4.40 14.42 -7.50
C GLN A 122 -5.57 14.37 -6.51
N ARG A 123 -5.26 14.48 -5.22
CA ARG A 123 -6.11 14.10 -4.10
C ARG A 123 -7.50 14.76 -4.14
N GLU A 124 -7.58 16.07 -4.40
CA GLU A 124 -8.85 16.80 -4.45
C GLU A 124 -9.75 16.28 -5.59
N ARG A 125 -9.14 16.01 -6.76
CA ARG A 125 -9.84 15.43 -7.91
C ARG A 125 -10.30 14.00 -7.61
N VAL A 126 -9.42 13.17 -7.07
CA VAL A 126 -9.73 11.76 -6.78
C VAL A 126 -10.76 11.64 -5.66
N ALA A 127 -10.74 12.52 -4.65
CA ALA A 127 -11.75 12.55 -3.59
C ALA A 127 -13.15 12.90 -4.15
N ALA A 128 -13.22 13.87 -5.09
CA ALA A 128 -14.48 14.19 -5.75
C ALA A 128 -15.00 13.04 -6.64
N ILE A 129 -14.11 12.37 -7.37
CA ILE A 129 -14.43 11.17 -8.16
C ILE A 129 -14.96 10.06 -7.25
N ALA A 130 -14.24 9.74 -6.16
CA ALA A 130 -14.65 8.71 -5.22
C ALA A 130 -16.03 8.98 -4.64
N ARG A 131 -16.34 10.25 -4.29
CA ARG A 131 -17.68 10.63 -3.84
C ARG A 131 -18.76 10.31 -4.87
N GLY A 132 -18.51 10.58 -6.15
CA GLY A 132 -19.43 10.30 -7.24
C GLY A 132 -19.60 8.80 -7.57
N MET A 133 -18.71 7.96 -7.07
CA MET A 133 -18.74 6.51 -7.30
C MET A 133 -19.26 5.71 -6.09
N LEU A 134 -19.53 6.34 -4.96
CA LEU A 134 -20.09 5.66 -3.80
C LEU A 134 -21.59 5.39 -3.96
N ALA A 135 -22.01 4.19 -3.64
CA ALA A 135 -23.41 3.84 -3.44
C ALA A 135 -24.00 4.58 -2.23
N VAL A 136 -25.32 4.65 -2.14
CA VAL A 136 -26.01 5.23 -0.96
C VAL A 136 -25.62 4.43 0.29
N GLY A 137 -25.10 5.12 1.30
CA GLY A 137 -24.61 4.50 2.53
C GLY A 137 -23.18 3.98 2.43
N GLY A 138 -22.53 4.09 1.28
CA GLY A 138 -21.14 3.66 1.07
C GLY A 138 -20.12 4.54 1.79
N ALA A 139 -18.88 4.05 1.89
CA ALA A 139 -17.78 4.72 2.57
C ALA A 139 -16.45 4.62 1.83
N VAL A 140 -15.60 5.62 2.05
CA VAL A 140 -14.18 5.57 1.69
C VAL A 140 -13.38 5.13 2.92
N VAL A 141 -12.38 4.28 2.72
CA VAL A 141 -11.50 3.80 3.78
C VAL A 141 -10.05 4.02 3.40
N HIS A 142 -9.34 4.81 4.19
CA HIS A 142 -7.88 4.79 4.16
C HIS A 142 -7.38 3.64 5.04
N VAL A 143 -6.45 2.87 4.50
CA VAL A 143 -5.78 1.79 5.22
C VAL A 143 -4.34 2.21 5.45
N ASP A 144 -4.06 2.64 6.68
CA ASP A 144 -2.75 3.11 7.12
C ASP A 144 -2.13 2.11 8.10
N ILE A 145 -0.83 2.24 8.32
CA ILE A 145 -0.11 1.48 9.35
C ILE A 145 0.22 2.39 10.53
N ASP A 146 0.08 1.86 11.74
CA ASP A 146 0.57 2.53 12.93
C ASP A 146 2.10 2.47 12.96
N ARG A 147 2.75 3.63 12.99
CA ARG A 147 4.20 3.76 12.98
C ARG A 147 4.81 3.92 14.38
N THR A 148 4.04 3.64 15.43
CA THR A 148 4.59 3.59 16.79
C THR A 148 5.66 2.51 16.88
N GLU A 149 6.79 2.84 17.51
CA GLU A 149 7.86 1.88 17.71
C GLU A 149 7.39 0.74 18.61
N ALA A 150 7.68 -0.50 18.20
CA ALA A 150 7.42 -1.68 18.99
C ALA A 150 8.56 -1.90 20.01
N ASP A 151 8.24 -2.47 21.16
CA ASP A 151 9.24 -2.94 22.12
C ASP A 151 9.89 -4.22 21.61
N THR A 152 11.19 -4.17 21.32
CA THR A 152 11.99 -5.27 20.76
C THR A 152 12.91 -5.94 21.79
N THR A 153 12.79 -5.64 23.06
CA THR A 153 13.74 -6.07 24.10
C THR A 153 13.77 -7.59 24.34
N SER A 154 12.72 -8.31 23.94
CA SER A 154 12.58 -9.76 24.10
C SER A 154 12.71 -10.57 22.80
N ASP A 155 13.05 -9.94 21.69
CA ASP A 155 13.11 -10.60 20.39
C ASP A 155 14.29 -11.58 20.29
N ARG A 156 14.06 -12.68 19.61
CA ARG A 156 15.05 -13.75 19.40
C ARG A 156 16.18 -13.31 18.45
N TYR A 157 15.85 -12.50 17.45
CA TYR A 157 16.76 -12.00 16.43
C TYR A 157 16.83 -10.48 16.48
N PRO A 158 17.89 -9.86 15.98
CA PRO A 158 17.98 -8.41 15.93
C PRO A 158 16.92 -7.82 14.98
N PRO A 159 16.50 -6.56 15.19
CA PRO A 159 15.66 -5.87 14.21
C PRO A 159 16.41 -5.62 12.90
N PRO A 160 15.70 -5.43 11.77
CA PRO A 160 16.34 -5.04 10.50
C PRO A 160 17.21 -3.79 10.65
N PRO A 161 18.42 -3.76 10.06
CA PRO A 161 19.35 -2.65 10.20
C PRO A 161 18.96 -1.44 9.31
N GLY A 162 17.79 -0.84 9.54
CA GLY A 162 17.17 0.19 8.68
C GLY A 162 18.11 1.36 8.36
N ALA A 163 18.91 1.82 9.34
CA ALA A 163 19.88 2.89 9.12
C ALA A 163 21.00 2.50 8.13
N ALA A 164 21.47 1.25 8.17
CA ALA A 164 22.51 0.75 7.26
C ALA A 164 21.94 0.54 5.85
N ILE A 165 20.71 -0.03 5.73
CA ILE A 165 19.99 -0.14 4.47
C ILE A 165 19.79 1.25 3.85
N GLY A 166 19.32 2.22 4.63
CA GLY A 166 19.10 3.59 4.16
C GLY A 166 20.39 4.28 3.69
N ARG A 167 21.52 4.06 4.35
CA ARG A 167 22.83 4.56 3.88
C ARG A 167 23.20 3.95 2.54
N LEU A 168 23.12 2.62 2.41
CA LEU A 168 23.45 1.95 1.16
C LEU A 168 22.56 2.44 -0.01
N VAL A 169 21.26 2.62 0.23
CA VAL A 169 20.37 3.20 -0.79
C VAL A 169 20.83 4.58 -1.23
N ARG A 170 21.25 5.46 -0.29
CA ARG A 170 21.76 6.79 -0.62
C ARG A 170 23.11 6.74 -1.37
N ASP A 171 23.99 5.83 -1.01
CA ASP A 171 25.28 5.64 -1.71
C ASP A 171 25.07 5.32 -3.20
N TYR A 172 24.01 4.58 -3.52
CA TYR A 172 23.67 4.22 -4.89
C TYR A 172 22.79 5.26 -5.62
N LEU A 173 21.84 5.88 -4.92
CA LEU A 173 20.80 6.71 -5.54
C LEU A 173 20.90 8.21 -5.22
N GLY A 174 21.85 8.59 -4.32
CA GLY A 174 22.06 9.96 -3.87
C GLY A 174 21.27 10.30 -2.61
N GLU A 175 21.63 11.43 -1.97
CA GLU A 175 21.13 11.85 -0.66
C GLU A 175 19.62 12.15 -0.64
N GLN A 176 19.06 12.62 -1.74
CA GLN A 176 17.65 12.97 -1.81
C GLN A 176 16.80 11.73 -2.11
N ARG A 177 15.77 11.53 -1.26
CA ARG A 177 14.82 10.43 -1.46
C ARG A 177 14.15 10.55 -2.83
N ARG A 178 14.17 9.45 -3.57
CA ARG A 178 13.50 9.34 -4.87
C ARG A 178 12.09 8.78 -4.73
N ALA A 179 11.24 9.14 -5.69
CA ALA A 179 9.97 8.50 -5.95
C ALA A 179 9.77 8.49 -7.47
N GLY A 180 10.14 7.38 -8.13
CA GLY A 180 10.25 7.33 -9.58
C GLY A 180 11.29 8.34 -10.10
N LYS A 181 10.88 9.19 -11.05
CA LYS A 181 11.72 10.28 -11.60
C LYS A 181 11.82 11.48 -10.66
N SER A 182 10.87 11.63 -9.75
CA SER A 182 10.83 12.75 -8.82
C SER A 182 11.83 12.59 -7.68
N VAL A 183 12.36 13.72 -7.19
CA VAL A 183 13.33 13.79 -6.11
C VAL A 183 12.74 14.66 -5.00
N GLY A 184 12.87 14.21 -3.74
CA GLY A 184 12.42 15.00 -2.58
C GLY A 184 10.91 15.03 -2.36
N PHE A 185 10.16 14.06 -2.92
CA PHE A 185 8.72 13.99 -2.69
C PHE A 185 8.40 13.81 -1.20
N VAL A 186 7.59 14.71 -0.67
CA VAL A 186 7.02 14.64 0.68
C VAL A 186 5.51 14.76 0.55
N SER A 187 4.76 13.82 1.15
CA SER A 187 3.31 13.95 1.21
C SER A 187 2.93 15.19 2.04
N PRO A 188 2.03 16.05 1.54
CA PRO A 188 1.62 17.26 2.27
C PRO A 188 0.92 17.01 3.62
N GLY A 189 0.50 15.79 3.91
CA GLY A 189 -0.06 15.42 5.23
C GLY A 189 -1.47 15.93 5.56
N ASN A 190 -2.14 16.64 4.63
CA ASN A 190 -3.48 17.24 4.83
C ASN A 190 -4.62 16.38 4.24
N GLU A 191 -4.52 15.08 4.24
CA GLU A 191 -5.50 14.18 3.62
C GLU A 191 -6.90 14.32 4.22
N ASP A 192 -6.98 14.48 5.53
CA ASP A 192 -8.26 14.68 6.25
C ASP A 192 -8.99 15.95 5.78
N GLU A 193 -8.25 17.04 5.50
CA GLU A 193 -8.82 18.30 4.97
C GLU A 193 -9.35 18.12 3.55
N VAL A 194 -8.63 17.35 2.72
CA VAL A 194 -9.05 17.04 1.35
C VAL A 194 -10.38 16.28 1.36
N TRP A 195 -10.53 15.27 2.23
CA TRP A 195 -11.79 14.51 2.33
C TRP A 195 -12.94 15.38 2.82
N ARG A 196 -12.74 16.22 3.85
CA ARG A 196 -13.76 17.18 4.31
C ARG A 196 -14.13 18.16 3.21
N GLY A 197 -13.14 18.69 2.48
CA GLY A 197 -13.35 19.59 1.35
C GLY A 197 -14.13 18.96 0.19
N ALA A 198 -14.00 17.64 0.00
CA ALA A 198 -14.78 16.88 -0.98
C ALA A 198 -16.19 16.51 -0.47
N GLY A 199 -16.59 16.97 0.72
CA GLY A 199 -17.92 16.76 1.29
C GLY A 199 -18.09 15.42 1.99
N PHE A 200 -17.04 14.96 2.67
CA PHE A 200 -17.10 13.81 3.58
C PHE A 200 -17.09 14.27 5.04
N THR A 201 -17.64 13.43 5.90
CA THR A 201 -17.55 13.53 7.37
C THR A 201 -16.69 12.39 7.91
N GLY A 202 -16.04 12.61 9.04
CA GLY A 202 -15.13 11.64 9.65
C GLY A 202 -13.72 12.23 9.88
N PRO A 203 -12.70 11.36 10.03
CA PRO A 203 -12.83 9.91 9.94
C PRO A 203 -13.34 9.27 11.24
N ASP A 204 -14.12 8.18 11.14
CA ASP A 204 -14.20 7.20 12.20
C ASP A 204 -12.94 6.34 12.13
N VAL A 205 -12.23 6.22 13.25
CA VAL A 205 -10.94 5.52 13.31
C VAL A 205 -11.10 4.16 13.96
N VAL A 206 -10.70 3.13 13.25
CA VAL A 206 -10.69 1.74 13.75
C VAL A 206 -9.27 1.22 13.75
N ARG A 207 -8.77 0.80 14.91
CA ARG A 207 -7.49 0.14 15.05
C ARG A 207 -7.67 -1.37 14.93
N VAL A 208 -6.89 -1.99 14.05
CA VAL A 208 -6.84 -3.44 13.87
C VAL A 208 -5.48 -3.91 14.38
N PRO A 209 -5.43 -4.50 15.58
CA PRO A 209 -4.17 -4.93 16.18
C PRO A 209 -3.59 -6.14 15.44
N ASP A 210 -2.26 -6.25 15.42
CA ASP A 210 -1.56 -7.41 14.90
C ASP A 210 -0.79 -8.15 16.00
N GLY A 211 0.24 -7.54 16.56
CA GLY A 211 1.07 -8.10 17.62
C GLY A 211 1.98 -9.25 17.21
N ARG A 212 2.02 -9.62 15.91
CA ARG A 212 2.94 -10.68 15.43
C ARG A 212 4.36 -10.14 15.32
N VAL A 213 5.30 -11.02 15.65
CA VAL A 213 6.73 -10.84 15.33
C VAL A 213 7.09 -11.88 14.28
N LEU A 214 7.61 -11.45 13.16
CA LEU A 214 7.96 -12.32 12.04
C LEU A 214 9.48 -12.55 11.99
N ASP A 215 9.87 -13.80 11.84
CA ASP A 215 11.25 -14.15 11.51
C ASP A 215 11.45 -13.86 10.02
N ARG A 216 12.27 -12.85 9.71
CA ARG A 216 12.55 -12.41 8.34
C ARG A 216 13.94 -12.86 7.93
N THR A 217 14.00 -13.46 6.77
CA THR A 217 15.28 -13.83 6.13
C THR A 217 15.95 -12.61 5.49
N ILE A 218 17.23 -12.75 5.14
CA ILE A 218 17.95 -11.75 4.35
C ILE A 218 17.20 -11.46 3.03
N GLU A 219 16.69 -12.49 2.34
CA GLU A 219 15.97 -12.31 1.07
C GLU A 219 14.63 -11.58 1.24
N ASP A 220 13.94 -11.76 2.36
CA ASP A 220 12.73 -10.99 2.66
C ASP A 220 13.04 -9.50 2.82
N LEU A 221 14.17 -9.15 3.44
CA LEU A 221 14.58 -7.75 3.59
C LEU A 221 15.12 -7.15 2.27
N VAL A 222 15.78 -7.97 1.43
CA VAL A 222 16.14 -7.56 0.07
C VAL A 222 14.87 -7.26 -0.74
N ALA A 223 13.89 -8.15 -0.69
CA ALA A 223 12.61 -7.94 -1.33
C ALA A 223 11.87 -6.73 -0.76
N GLY A 224 11.86 -6.57 0.58
CA GLY A 224 11.29 -5.40 1.25
C GLY A 224 11.88 -4.09 0.77
N THR A 225 13.21 -4.03 0.66
CA THR A 225 13.92 -2.85 0.14
C THR A 225 13.54 -2.56 -1.30
N LEU A 226 13.51 -3.55 -2.19
CA LEU A 226 13.20 -3.39 -3.61
C LEU A 226 11.71 -3.16 -3.90
N SER A 227 10.83 -3.42 -2.94
CA SER A 227 9.40 -3.13 -3.04
C SER A 227 9.03 -1.67 -2.76
N MET A 228 9.99 -0.85 -2.30
CA MET A 228 9.76 0.54 -1.95
C MET A 228 9.91 1.46 -3.16
N SER A 229 9.07 2.51 -3.25
CA SER A 229 9.16 3.54 -4.30
C SER A 229 10.53 4.24 -4.36
N SER A 230 11.20 4.37 -3.21
CA SER A 230 12.50 5.04 -3.09
C SER A 230 13.70 4.17 -3.47
N SER A 231 13.48 2.87 -3.66
CA SER A 231 14.52 1.89 -4.02
C SER A 231 13.97 0.82 -4.98
N ALA A 232 12.99 1.20 -5.80
CA ALA A 232 12.45 0.32 -6.84
C ALA A 232 13.55 -0.07 -7.84
N PRO A 233 13.53 -1.30 -8.39
CA PRO A 233 14.62 -1.86 -9.19
C PRO A 233 15.09 -0.98 -10.35
N HIS A 234 14.18 -0.33 -11.05
CA HIS A 234 14.51 0.52 -12.21
C HIS A 234 15.43 1.71 -11.86
N LEU A 235 15.42 2.18 -10.60
CA LEU A 235 16.25 3.30 -10.16
C LEU A 235 17.74 2.97 -10.18
N PHE A 236 18.09 1.71 -10.05
CA PHE A 236 19.50 1.25 -10.02
C PHE A 236 20.07 1.02 -11.42
N GLY A 237 19.21 0.80 -12.44
CA GLY A 237 19.66 0.51 -13.81
C GLY A 237 20.61 -0.70 -13.82
N SER A 238 21.75 -0.56 -14.51
CA SER A 238 22.78 -1.61 -14.59
C SER A 238 23.48 -1.93 -13.26
N ARG A 239 23.31 -1.10 -12.24
CA ARG A 239 23.90 -1.30 -10.90
C ARG A 239 23.01 -2.15 -9.97
N LEU A 240 21.82 -2.60 -10.40
CA LEU A 240 20.90 -3.36 -9.55
C LEU A 240 21.55 -4.61 -8.95
N GLY A 241 22.28 -5.37 -9.75
CA GLY A 241 22.97 -6.58 -9.26
C GLY A 241 24.04 -6.29 -8.21
N ALA A 242 24.82 -5.22 -8.39
CA ALA A 242 25.80 -4.78 -7.41
C ALA A 242 25.12 -4.32 -6.12
N PHE A 243 24.07 -3.50 -6.22
CA PHE A 243 23.29 -3.08 -5.06
C PHE A 243 22.74 -4.27 -4.27
N GLN A 244 22.15 -5.27 -4.93
CA GLN A 244 21.64 -6.47 -4.28
C GLN A 244 22.74 -7.26 -3.56
N ALA A 245 23.94 -7.36 -4.15
CA ALA A 245 25.08 -8.04 -3.54
C ALA A 245 25.53 -7.31 -2.25
N ASP A 246 25.70 -5.98 -2.33
CA ASP A 246 26.10 -5.16 -1.20
C ASP A 246 25.03 -5.16 -0.10
N LEU A 247 23.75 -5.14 -0.47
CA LEU A 247 22.63 -5.22 0.47
C LEU A 247 22.65 -6.55 1.23
N ARG A 248 22.87 -7.68 0.53
CA ARG A 248 23.02 -8.99 1.19
C ARG A 248 24.23 -9.03 2.12
N ALA A 249 25.35 -8.40 1.76
CA ALA A 249 26.52 -8.31 2.63
C ALA A 249 26.23 -7.49 3.90
N VAL A 250 25.57 -6.34 3.78
CA VAL A 250 25.14 -5.50 4.92
C VAL A 250 24.18 -6.27 5.84
N LEU A 251 23.21 -6.95 5.27
CA LEU A 251 22.25 -7.75 6.02
C LEU A 251 22.91 -8.96 6.67
N GLY A 252 23.78 -9.68 5.94
CA GLY A 252 24.50 -10.82 6.47
C GLY A 252 25.38 -10.49 7.67
N ALA A 253 26.02 -9.31 7.66
CA ALA A 253 26.83 -8.83 8.78
C ALA A 253 26.01 -8.47 10.04
N ALA A 254 24.73 -8.12 9.88
CA ALA A 254 23.84 -7.72 10.97
C ALA A 254 22.93 -8.88 11.47
N ALA A 255 22.73 -9.91 10.67
CA ALA A 255 21.81 -11.01 10.98
C ALA A 255 22.35 -11.93 12.08
N THR A 256 21.46 -12.54 12.84
CA THR A 256 21.78 -13.67 13.72
C THR A 256 21.24 -14.95 13.09
N GLY A 257 22.11 -15.84 12.71
CA GLY A 257 21.73 -17.09 12.02
C GLY A 257 21.03 -16.90 10.68
N GLY A 258 21.19 -15.72 10.04
CA GLY A 258 20.53 -15.37 8.78
C GLY A 258 19.14 -14.76 8.94
N PHE A 259 18.71 -14.46 10.18
CA PHE A 259 17.37 -13.97 10.50
C PHE A 259 17.39 -12.62 11.22
N PHE A 260 16.22 -11.95 11.12
CA PHE A 260 15.84 -10.74 11.84
C PHE A 260 14.43 -10.92 12.42
N ASN A 261 14.10 -10.21 13.50
CA ASN A 261 12.72 -10.07 13.94
C ASN A 261 12.14 -8.73 13.46
N GLU A 262 10.96 -8.79 12.85
CA GLU A 262 10.24 -7.62 12.40
C GLU A 262 8.81 -7.65 12.96
N HIS A 263 8.47 -6.62 13.77
CA HIS A 263 7.14 -6.48 14.36
C HIS A 263 6.16 -6.02 13.29
N VAL A 264 5.03 -6.73 13.17
CA VAL A 264 3.95 -6.30 12.27
C VAL A 264 3.18 -5.18 12.96
N PRO A 265 3.15 -3.99 12.37
CA PRO A 265 2.44 -2.86 12.96
C PRO A 265 0.93 -3.06 12.91
N ASP A 266 0.22 -2.46 13.85
CA ASP A 266 -1.22 -2.37 13.79
C ASP A 266 -1.66 -1.61 12.53
N THR A 267 -2.83 -1.97 12.01
CA THR A 267 -3.44 -1.25 10.88
C THR A 267 -4.49 -0.28 11.41
N ILE A 268 -4.50 0.92 10.84
CA ILE A 268 -5.46 1.96 11.14
C ILE A 268 -6.39 2.12 9.94
N LEU A 269 -7.68 1.93 10.17
CA LEU A 269 -8.72 2.24 9.18
C LEU A 269 -9.30 3.61 9.51
N LYS A 270 -9.24 4.54 8.57
CA LYS A 270 -9.92 5.83 8.63
C LYS A 270 -11.12 5.80 7.70
N VAL A 271 -12.31 5.73 8.27
CA VAL A 271 -13.57 5.59 7.53
C VAL A 271 -14.21 6.94 7.32
N TRP A 272 -14.44 7.30 6.08
CA TRP A 272 -15.04 8.55 5.64
C TRP A 272 -16.40 8.28 5.00
N ARG A 273 -17.45 9.04 5.39
CA ARG A 273 -18.79 8.91 4.82
C ARG A 273 -19.21 10.21 4.13
N PRO A 274 -19.87 10.14 2.97
CA PRO A 274 -20.41 11.33 2.32
C PRO A 274 -21.37 12.07 3.27
N LEU A 275 -21.27 13.39 3.32
CA LEU A 275 -22.32 14.22 3.93
C LEU A 275 -23.61 13.99 3.16
N ALA A 276 -24.71 13.78 3.90
CA ALA A 276 -26.04 13.67 3.29
C ALA A 276 -26.30 14.90 2.40
N ALA A 277 -26.80 14.67 1.19
CA ALA A 277 -27.34 15.77 0.39
C ALA A 277 -28.60 16.25 1.10
N PHE A 278 -28.66 17.55 1.42
CA PHE A 278 -29.85 18.21 1.94
C PHE A 278 -30.90 18.32 0.85
#